data_fbd997c99221ed1deb75800239d905db
#
_entry.id   fbd997c99221ed1deb75800239d905db
#
_cell.length_a   1.000
_cell.length_b   1.000
_cell.length_c   1.000
_cell.angle_alpha   90.00
_cell.angle_beta   90.00
_cell.angle_gamma   90.00
#
_symmetry.space_group_name_H-M   'P 1'
#
loop_
_entity.id
_entity.type
_entity.pdbx_description
1 polymer ?
#
loop_
_entity_poly.entity_id
_entity_poly.type
_entity_poly.pdbx_seq_one_letter_code
_entity_poly.pdbx_strand_id
1 'polypeptide(L)'
;MSASVRSSPLLPEPAEILEKRSFGVDLHAYRMRLVDPTARPRFDFRPGQFNMVYVPGVGEVAISISSDPDDEDLEHTIRIVGRVTRVIEGLRPGAVLGLRGPYGNGWPLQESRFKDVLVVTGGLGCAPVSGAIDYMFRRRASFGRITILHGVKKPADLVNRARFEAWRREPDTRVLLTADQPDRAWRDRSGVVTELFEEVEFDASRTVVLMCGPEVMMRYAVRVLRTRGLADERIYLSLERNMKCAVGWCGHCQLGPEFVCKDGPIFPLRRVARFLEVHGL
;
A
#
# COMPACT_ATOMS: atom_id res chain seq x y z
N MET A 1 9.41 17.07 33.37
CA MET A 1 9.55 16.63 31.98
C MET A 1 9.80 15.12 32.01
N SER A 2 8.76 14.30 31.93
CA SER A 2 8.90 12.85 31.86
C SER A 2 9.30 12.49 30.43
N ALA A 3 10.53 12.01 30.24
CA ALA A 3 10.95 11.41 28.98
C ALA A 3 10.04 10.23 28.71
N SER A 4 9.20 10.29 27.70
CA SER A 4 8.43 9.13 27.25
C SER A 4 9.41 8.03 26.89
N VAL A 5 9.43 6.96 27.70
CA VAL A 5 10.17 5.73 27.37
C VAL A 5 9.56 5.24 26.04
N ARG A 6 10.24 5.47 24.92
CA ARG A 6 9.88 4.81 23.66
C ARG A 6 10.00 3.32 23.94
N SER A 7 8.89 2.60 23.83
CA SER A 7 8.91 1.14 23.85
C SER A 7 9.95 0.68 22.82
N SER A 8 10.68 -0.38 23.14
CA SER A 8 11.66 -0.95 22.21
C SER A 8 10.99 -1.18 20.84
N PRO A 9 11.61 -0.79 19.72
CA PRO A 9 11.03 -0.99 18.38
C PRO A 9 10.81 -2.48 18.04
N LEU A 10 11.25 -3.38 18.91
CA LEU A 10 11.09 -4.83 18.74
C LEU A 10 9.96 -5.41 19.60
N LEU A 11 9.33 -4.64 20.48
CA LEU A 11 8.22 -5.11 21.29
C LEU A 11 6.90 -4.80 20.59
N PRO A 12 6.05 -5.82 20.36
CA PRO A 12 4.73 -5.62 19.77
C PRO A 12 3.76 -5.04 20.81
N GLU A 13 2.98 -4.04 20.39
CA GLU A 13 1.83 -3.53 21.13
C GLU A 13 0.63 -4.44 20.89
N PRO A 14 -0.11 -4.87 21.93
CA PRO A 14 -1.33 -5.65 21.75
C PRO A 14 -2.39 -4.88 20.99
N ALA A 15 -3.02 -5.54 20.01
CA ALA A 15 -4.10 -5.00 19.21
C ALA A 15 -5.24 -6.01 19.08
N GLU A 16 -6.45 -5.55 19.30
CA GLU A 16 -7.67 -6.35 19.17
C GLU A 16 -8.22 -6.25 17.76
N ILE A 17 -8.60 -7.36 17.17
CA ILE A 17 -9.35 -7.41 15.90
C ILE A 17 -10.79 -6.99 16.19
N LEU A 18 -11.23 -5.88 15.62
CA LEU A 18 -12.61 -5.38 15.74
C LEU A 18 -13.52 -5.94 14.65
N GLU A 19 -12.95 -6.08 13.44
CA GLU A 19 -13.70 -6.51 12.27
C GLU A 19 -12.80 -7.29 11.32
N LYS A 20 -13.38 -8.30 10.67
CA LYS A 20 -12.79 -9.03 9.53
C LYS A 20 -13.73 -8.93 8.36
N ARG A 21 -13.28 -8.35 7.25
CA ARG A 21 -13.99 -8.30 5.97
C ARG A 21 -13.29 -9.17 4.95
N SER A 22 -14.00 -10.04 4.29
CA SER A 22 -13.44 -10.98 3.28
C SER A 22 -13.67 -10.45 1.86
N PHE A 23 -12.63 -10.54 1.03
CA PHE A 23 -12.65 -10.17 -0.40
C PHE A 23 -12.25 -11.39 -1.24
N GLY A 24 -13.02 -12.46 -1.17
CA GLY A 24 -12.70 -13.75 -1.79
C GLY A 24 -12.22 -14.78 -0.78
N VAL A 25 -11.53 -15.81 -1.26
CA VAL A 25 -11.15 -16.98 -0.45
C VAL A 25 -9.94 -16.70 0.43
N ASP A 26 -8.94 -16.00 -0.09
CA ASP A 26 -7.61 -15.86 0.51
C ASP A 26 -7.22 -14.42 0.85
N LEU A 27 -8.19 -13.49 0.84
CA LEU A 27 -7.93 -12.07 1.03
C LEU A 27 -8.90 -11.45 2.02
N HIS A 28 -8.37 -10.86 3.09
CA HIS A 28 -9.16 -10.27 4.16
C HIS A 28 -8.59 -8.93 4.62
N ALA A 29 -9.48 -7.97 4.91
CA ALA A 29 -9.12 -6.77 5.66
C ALA A 29 -9.49 -6.97 7.14
N TYR A 30 -8.58 -6.55 8.00
CA TYR A 30 -8.73 -6.57 9.44
C TYR A 30 -8.66 -5.15 9.99
N ARG A 31 -9.71 -4.70 10.64
CA ARG A 31 -9.72 -3.47 11.41
C ARG A 31 -9.33 -3.81 12.84
N MET A 32 -8.31 -3.13 13.34
CA MET A 32 -7.66 -3.43 14.61
C MET A 32 -7.52 -2.18 15.47
N ARG A 33 -7.67 -2.33 16.78
CA ARG A 33 -7.48 -1.25 17.75
C ARG A 33 -6.40 -1.65 18.76
N LEU A 34 -5.48 -0.75 19.06
CA LEU A 34 -4.51 -0.96 20.14
C LEU A 34 -5.24 -1.08 21.47
N VAL A 35 -4.91 -2.11 22.25
CA VAL A 35 -5.58 -2.41 23.53
C VAL A 35 -5.32 -1.32 24.56
N ASP A 36 -4.08 -0.78 24.58
CA ASP A 36 -3.77 0.39 25.42
C ASP A 36 -4.32 1.66 24.74
N PRO A 37 -5.35 2.32 25.34
CA PRO A 37 -5.93 3.53 24.75
C PRO A 37 -4.93 4.69 24.69
N THR A 38 -3.85 4.68 25.48
CA THR A 38 -2.80 5.70 25.45
C THR A 38 -1.78 5.44 24.33
N ALA A 39 -1.76 4.25 23.76
CA ALA A 39 -0.83 3.90 22.68
C ALA A 39 -1.28 4.48 21.35
N ARG A 40 -2.59 4.53 21.03
CA ARG A 40 -3.10 5.00 19.74
C ARG A 40 -2.68 6.44 19.39
N PRO A 41 -2.79 7.43 20.27
CA PRO A 41 -2.31 8.80 20.00
C PRO A 41 -0.80 8.89 19.75
N ARG A 42 -0.02 7.92 20.26
CA ARG A 42 1.43 7.83 20.05
C ARG A 42 1.82 7.02 18.81
N PHE A 43 0.87 6.29 18.26
CA PHE A 43 1.05 5.47 17.06
C PHE A 43 0.82 6.34 15.82
N ASP A 44 1.75 7.28 15.60
CA ASP A 44 1.72 8.17 14.44
C ASP A 44 2.38 7.49 13.24
N PHE A 45 1.65 7.41 12.13
CA PHE A 45 2.15 6.80 10.90
C PHE A 45 1.84 7.65 9.67
N ARG A 46 2.59 7.42 8.61
CA ARG A 46 2.35 8.01 7.28
C ARG A 46 1.80 6.94 6.34
N PRO A 47 0.85 7.27 5.46
CA PRO A 47 0.39 6.33 4.44
C PRO A 47 1.55 5.74 3.64
N GLY A 48 1.55 4.42 3.47
CA GLY A 48 2.65 3.67 2.84
C GLY A 48 3.57 2.94 3.81
N GLN A 49 3.51 3.27 5.11
CA GLN A 49 4.21 2.51 6.15
C GLN A 49 3.53 1.15 6.42
N PHE A 50 4.23 0.28 7.11
CA PHE A 50 3.78 -1.07 7.45
C PHE A 50 4.02 -1.41 8.92
N ASN A 51 3.31 -2.43 9.40
CA ASN A 51 3.55 -3.06 10.69
C ASN A 51 4.04 -4.49 10.50
N MET A 52 4.82 -4.98 11.47
CA MET A 52 5.00 -6.42 11.68
C MET A 52 3.82 -6.91 12.52
N VAL A 53 2.96 -7.70 11.91
CA VAL A 53 1.81 -8.32 12.58
C VAL A 53 2.28 -9.62 13.22
N TYR A 54 2.29 -9.64 14.55
CA TYR A 54 2.85 -10.74 15.36
C TYR A 54 1.74 -11.62 15.93
N VAL A 55 1.89 -12.92 15.74
CA VAL A 55 1.02 -13.94 16.35
C VAL A 55 1.84 -14.73 17.36
N PRO A 56 1.52 -14.69 18.66
CA PRO A 56 2.25 -15.39 19.71
C PRO A 56 2.42 -16.88 19.39
N GLY A 57 3.66 -17.38 19.56
CA GLY A 57 4.00 -18.79 19.30
C GLY A 57 4.07 -19.20 17.83
N VAL A 58 3.72 -18.30 16.89
CA VAL A 58 3.69 -18.60 15.43
C VAL A 58 4.77 -17.82 14.68
N GLY A 59 4.84 -16.51 14.90
CA GLY A 59 5.77 -15.61 14.22
C GLY A 59 5.13 -14.29 13.82
N GLU A 60 5.76 -13.59 12.90
CA GLU A 60 5.31 -12.27 12.44
C GLU A 60 5.45 -12.13 10.92
N VAL A 61 4.70 -11.19 10.36
CA VAL A 61 4.71 -10.86 8.93
C VAL A 61 4.55 -9.36 8.73
N ALA A 62 5.29 -8.80 7.76
CA ALA A 62 5.17 -7.39 7.37
C ALA A 62 3.89 -7.18 6.56
N ILE A 63 3.02 -6.27 7.02
CA ILE A 63 1.77 -5.92 6.35
C ILE A 63 1.61 -4.40 6.32
N SER A 64 1.37 -3.85 5.14
CA SER A 64 1.11 -2.42 4.97
C SER A 64 -0.11 -1.97 5.75
N ILE A 65 -0.06 -0.73 6.25
CA ILE A 65 -1.21 -0.07 6.85
C ILE A 65 -2.07 0.46 5.70
N SER A 66 -3.34 0.06 5.63
CA SER A 66 -4.28 0.42 4.56
C SER A 66 -5.34 1.46 4.97
N SER A 67 -5.34 1.91 6.24
CA SER A 67 -6.15 3.01 6.75
C SER A 67 -5.49 4.38 6.56
N ASP A 68 -6.30 5.45 6.69
CA ASP A 68 -5.79 6.83 6.80
C ASP A 68 -5.23 7.06 8.22
N PRO A 69 -4.20 7.89 8.39
CA PRO A 69 -3.65 8.23 9.72
C PRO A 69 -4.68 8.85 10.70
N ASP A 70 -5.68 9.53 10.17
CA ASP A 70 -6.73 10.16 10.99
C ASP A 70 -7.86 9.17 11.39
N ASP A 71 -7.81 7.92 10.91
CA ASP A 71 -8.73 6.88 11.37
C ASP A 71 -8.44 6.50 12.83
N GLU A 72 -9.49 6.25 13.60
CA GLU A 72 -9.36 5.79 14.98
C GLU A 72 -8.67 4.44 15.06
N ASP A 73 -9.00 3.54 14.12
CA ASP A 73 -8.53 2.17 14.07
C ASP A 73 -7.53 1.98 12.91
N LEU A 74 -6.66 0.98 13.06
CA LEU A 74 -5.74 0.56 12.00
C LEU A 74 -6.39 -0.49 11.09
N GLU A 75 -6.22 -0.37 9.80
CA GLU A 75 -6.63 -1.41 8.85
C GLU A 75 -5.42 -2.06 8.19
N HIS A 76 -5.46 -3.37 8.10
CA HIS A 76 -4.49 -4.19 7.36
C HIS A 76 -5.22 -5.13 6.40
N THR A 77 -4.85 -5.09 5.11
CA THR A 77 -5.35 -6.04 4.11
C THR A 77 -4.33 -7.14 3.89
N ILE A 78 -4.71 -8.38 4.21
CA ILE A 78 -3.81 -9.53 4.31
C ILE A 78 -4.21 -10.62 3.33
N ARG A 79 -3.28 -11.03 2.45
CA ARG A 79 -3.42 -12.23 1.64
C ARG A 79 -2.91 -13.45 2.40
N ILE A 80 -3.65 -14.53 2.34
CA ILE A 80 -3.37 -15.77 3.07
C ILE A 80 -2.45 -16.66 2.22
N VAL A 81 -1.15 -16.56 2.47
CA VAL A 81 -0.14 -17.28 1.66
C VAL A 81 0.86 -18.11 2.50
N GLY A 82 0.99 -17.82 3.80
CA GLY A 82 2.03 -18.42 4.65
C GLY A 82 1.51 -18.89 6.01
N ARG A 83 2.39 -19.46 6.82
CA ARG A 83 2.03 -20.00 8.14
C ARG A 83 1.37 -18.96 9.04
N VAL A 84 1.96 -17.78 9.16
CA VAL A 84 1.45 -16.71 10.03
C VAL A 84 0.09 -16.23 9.55
N THR A 85 -0.06 -15.95 8.24
CA THR A 85 -1.31 -15.44 7.67
C THR A 85 -2.45 -16.46 7.76
N ARG A 86 -2.18 -17.78 7.66
CA ARG A 86 -3.20 -18.83 7.88
C ARG A 86 -3.70 -18.86 9.32
N VAL A 87 -2.84 -18.60 10.30
CA VAL A 87 -3.29 -18.50 11.69
C VAL A 87 -4.12 -17.23 11.88
N ILE A 88 -3.70 -16.08 11.31
CA ILE A 88 -4.48 -14.84 11.33
C ILE A 88 -5.87 -15.04 10.69
N GLU A 89 -5.94 -15.81 9.60
CA GLU A 89 -7.23 -16.14 8.94
C GLU A 89 -8.23 -16.78 9.89
N GLY A 90 -7.77 -17.66 10.78
CA GLY A 90 -8.62 -18.34 11.78
C GLY A 90 -9.06 -17.43 12.93
N LEU A 91 -8.48 -16.25 13.08
CA LEU A 91 -8.85 -15.32 14.14
C LEU A 91 -10.20 -14.65 13.85
N ARG A 92 -10.91 -14.34 14.92
CA ARG A 92 -12.24 -13.68 14.90
C ARG A 92 -12.17 -12.33 15.59
N PRO A 93 -13.14 -11.44 15.38
CA PRO A 93 -13.31 -10.25 16.21
C PRO A 93 -13.24 -10.59 17.70
N GLY A 94 -12.54 -9.76 18.46
CA GLY A 94 -12.20 -9.99 19.88
C GLY A 94 -10.84 -10.69 20.09
N ALA A 95 -10.24 -11.30 19.07
CA ALA A 95 -8.90 -11.88 19.19
C ALA A 95 -7.84 -10.77 19.26
N VAL A 96 -6.79 -11.02 20.06
CA VAL A 96 -5.66 -10.10 20.25
C VAL A 96 -4.42 -10.67 19.57
N LEU A 97 -3.73 -9.82 18.81
CA LEU A 97 -2.43 -10.07 18.21
C LEU A 97 -1.47 -8.92 18.57
N GLY A 98 -0.22 -8.99 18.13
CA GLY A 98 0.74 -7.93 18.36
C GLY A 98 0.98 -7.11 17.10
N LEU A 99 1.09 -5.80 17.25
CA LEU A 99 1.55 -4.88 16.20
C LEU A 99 2.84 -4.22 16.65
N ARG A 100 3.91 -4.35 15.88
CA ARG A 100 5.10 -3.53 16.08
C ARG A 100 5.39 -2.71 14.83
N GLY A 101 5.65 -1.45 15.04
CA GLY A 101 5.79 -0.42 14.01
C GLY A 101 5.34 0.95 14.50
N PRO A 102 4.99 1.89 13.62
CA PRO A 102 5.07 1.77 12.14
C PRO A 102 6.51 1.80 11.65
N TYR A 103 6.80 1.06 10.58
CA TYR A 103 8.12 0.98 9.97
C TYR A 103 8.14 1.51 8.54
N GLY A 104 9.36 1.77 8.06
CA GLY A 104 9.58 2.29 6.73
C GLY A 104 9.22 3.76 6.59
N ASN A 105 9.26 4.23 5.34
CA ASN A 105 8.85 5.58 4.97
C ASN A 105 7.41 5.58 4.43
N GLY A 106 6.85 6.76 4.18
CA GLY A 106 5.51 6.92 3.60
C GLY A 106 5.57 7.41 2.15
N TRP A 107 4.39 7.45 1.50
CA TRP A 107 4.21 8.09 0.23
C TRP A 107 4.53 9.59 0.30
N PRO A 108 5.04 10.23 -0.78
CA PRO A 108 5.47 11.63 -0.80
C PRO A 108 4.26 12.60 -0.88
N LEU A 109 3.33 12.50 0.07
CA LEU A 109 2.06 13.24 0.00
C LEU A 109 2.25 14.73 0.25
N GLN A 110 3.26 15.14 1.04
CA GLN A 110 3.56 16.55 1.24
C GLN A 110 4.15 17.19 -0.03
N GLU A 111 5.06 16.48 -0.69
CA GLU A 111 5.67 16.90 -1.95
C GLU A 111 4.69 16.84 -3.13
N SER A 112 3.59 16.10 -2.98
CA SER A 112 2.51 15.96 -3.97
C SER A 112 1.41 17.02 -3.83
N ARG A 113 1.49 17.90 -2.81
CA ARG A 113 0.50 18.97 -2.64
C ARG A 113 0.47 19.89 -3.86
N PHE A 114 -0.75 20.26 -4.27
CA PHE A 114 -1.04 21.11 -5.43
C PHE A 114 -0.58 20.54 -6.79
N LYS A 115 -0.20 19.25 -6.82
CA LYS A 115 0.13 18.49 -8.04
C LYS A 115 -0.99 17.54 -8.40
N ASP A 116 -1.01 17.12 -9.66
CA ASP A 116 -1.83 16.01 -10.10
C ASP A 116 -1.20 14.70 -9.61
N VAL A 117 -2.03 13.76 -9.19
CA VAL A 117 -1.55 12.47 -8.70
C VAL A 117 -2.12 11.35 -9.58
N LEU A 118 -1.22 10.54 -10.13
CA LEU A 118 -1.56 9.34 -10.87
C LEU A 118 -1.20 8.10 -10.04
N VAL A 119 -2.21 7.37 -9.62
CA VAL A 119 -2.06 6.11 -8.87
C VAL A 119 -2.16 4.95 -9.84
N VAL A 120 -1.16 4.07 -9.85
CA VAL A 120 -1.13 2.88 -10.73
C VAL A 120 -0.95 1.64 -9.87
N THR A 121 -1.94 0.76 -9.85
CA THR A 121 -1.90 -0.41 -8.96
C THR A 121 -2.33 -1.69 -9.68
N GLY A 122 -1.83 -2.82 -9.18
CA GLY A 122 -2.20 -4.15 -9.68
C GLY A 122 -2.49 -5.13 -8.54
N GLY A 123 -3.62 -5.83 -8.61
CA GLY A 123 -4.02 -6.82 -7.63
C GLY A 123 -4.01 -6.29 -6.19
N LEU A 124 -3.33 -6.97 -5.27
CA LEU A 124 -3.24 -6.53 -3.86
C LEU A 124 -2.46 -5.21 -3.68
N GLY A 125 -1.71 -4.75 -4.69
CA GLY A 125 -0.95 -3.49 -4.61
C GLY A 125 -1.82 -2.24 -4.38
N CYS A 126 -3.16 -2.34 -4.48
CA CYS A 126 -4.05 -1.25 -4.07
C CYS A 126 -4.05 -1.04 -2.55
N ALA A 127 -3.82 -2.07 -1.73
CA ALA A 127 -3.88 -1.97 -0.28
C ALA A 127 -2.80 -1.04 0.32
N PRO A 128 -1.51 -1.12 -0.06
CA PRO A 128 -0.49 -0.18 0.43
C PRO A 128 -0.71 1.28 0.01
N VAL A 129 -1.53 1.52 -1.00
CA VAL A 129 -1.80 2.87 -1.53
C VAL A 129 -3.13 3.42 -1.04
N SER A 130 -4.04 2.57 -0.60
CA SER A 130 -5.41 3.00 -0.25
C SER A 130 -5.44 4.05 0.85
N GLY A 131 -4.63 3.90 1.91
CA GLY A 131 -4.52 4.94 2.95
C GLY A 131 -4.02 6.29 2.42
N ALA A 132 -3.16 6.28 1.38
CA ALA A 132 -2.72 7.52 0.73
C ALA A 132 -3.84 8.14 -0.11
N ILE A 133 -4.65 7.33 -0.77
CA ILE A 133 -5.80 7.80 -1.55
C ILE A 133 -6.82 8.46 -0.63
N ASP A 134 -7.20 7.79 0.47
CA ASP A 134 -8.15 8.34 1.44
C ASP A 134 -7.60 9.61 2.12
N TYR A 135 -6.30 9.64 2.45
CA TYR A 135 -5.63 10.84 2.94
C TYR A 135 -5.78 12.03 1.98
N MET A 136 -5.59 11.79 0.67
CA MET A 136 -5.75 12.83 -0.36
C MET A 136 -7.20 13.29 -0.47
N PHE A 137 -8.17 12.40 -0.39
CA PHE A 137 -9.58 12.76 -0.46
C PHE A 137 -10.06 13.56 0.76
N ARG A 138 -9.63 13.20 1.95
CA ARG A 138 -9.92 14.02 3.16
C ARG A 138 -9.33 15.43 3.07
N ARG A 139 -8.29 15.60 2.27
CA ARG A 139 -7.59 16.88 2.06
C ARG A 139 -7.67 17.33 0.62
N ARG A 140 -8.83 17.10 -0.01
CA ARG A 140 -9.03 17.21 -1.46
C ARG A 140 -8.52 18.52 -2.07
N ALA A 141 -8.76 19.66 -1.40
CA ALA A 141 -8.31 20.98 -1.84
C ALA A 141 -6.77 21.15 -1.91
N SER A 142 -6.02 20.24 -1.27
CA SER A 142 -4.56 20.27 -1.28
C SER A 142 -3.95 19.50 -2.46
N PHE A 143 -4.73 18.87 -3.32
CA PHE A 143 -4.25 18.07 -4.45
C PHE A 143 -4.93 18.49 -5.74
N GLY A 144 -4.23 18.35 -6.87
CA GLY A 144 -4.78 18.52 -8.21
C GLY A 144 -5.69 17.35 -8.60
N ARG A 145 -5.76 17.03 -9.89
CA ARG A 145 -6.52 15.88 -10.37
C ARG A 145 -5.93 14.58 -9.81
N ILE A 146 -6.80 13.68 -9.33
CA ILE A 146 -6.41 12.33 -8.90
C ILE A 146 -6.91 11.33 -9.94
N THR A 147 -5.99 10.58 -10.53
CA THR A 147 -6.32 9.52 -11.49
C THR A 147 -5.85 8.19 -10.92
N ILE A 148 -6.74 7.21 -10.85
CA ILE A 148 -6.48 5.88 -10.28
C ILE A 148 -6.65 4.85 -11.41
N LEU A 149 -5.56 4.17 -11.75
CA LEU A 149 -5.53 3.04 -12.68
C LEU A 149 -5.31 1.77 -11.89
N HIS A 150 -6.23 0.82 -11.97
CA HIS A 150 -6.12 -0.42 -11.24
C HIS A 150 -6.41 -1.62 -12.13
N GLY A 151 -5.47 -2.58 -12.16
CA GLY A 151 -5.60 -3.82 -12.91
C GLY A 151 -5.70 -5.03 -12.00
N VAL A 152 -6.55 -5.98 -12.37
CA VAL A 152 -6.66 -7.29 -11.73
C VAL A 152 -6.53 -8.40 -12.76
N LYS A 153 -6.14 -9.60 -12.33
CA LYS A 153 -6.11 -10.73 -13.24
C LYS A 153 -7.53 -11.19 -13.61
N LYS A 154 -8.41 -11.28 -12.62
CA LYS A 154 -9.82 -11.65 -12.79
C LYS A 154 -10.71 -10.70 -11.99
N PRO A 155 -11.98 -10.51 -12.35
CA PRO A 155 -12.93 -9.69 -11.60
C PRO A 155 -13.04 -10.07 -10.10
N ALA A 156 -12.93 -11.36 -9.78
CA ALA A 156 -12.94 -11.86 -8.41
C ALA A 156 -11.73 -11.39 -7.57
N ASP A 157 -10.64 -10.98 -8.21
CA ASP A 157 -9.44 -10.48 -7.53
C ASP A 157 -9.56 -9.00 -7.16
N LEU A 158 -10.64 -8.31 -7.54
CA LEU A 158 -10.86 -6.90 -7.21
C LEU A 158 -11.17 -6.73 -5.72
N VAL A 159 -10.17 -6.25 -5.01
CA VAL A 159 -10.27 -5.99 -3.57
C VAL A 159 -11.18 -4.80 -3.32
N ASN A 160 -12.24 -5.00 -2.51
CA ASN A 160 -13.10 -3.91 -2.04
C ASN A 160 -13.66 -3.01 -3.17
N ARG A 161 -14.43 -3.61 -4.09
CA ARG A 161 -15.10 -2.86 -5.19
C ARG A 161 -15.83 -1.59 -4.69
N ALA A 162 -16.47 -1.67 -3.53
CA ALA A 162 -17.21 -0.54 -2.97
C ALA A 162 -16.31 0.68 -2.71
N ARG A 163 -15.03 0.47 -2.36
CA ARG A 163 -14.06 1.56 -2.15
C ARG A 163 -13.73 2.27 -3.47
N PHE A 164 -13.55 1.52 -4.56
CA PHE A 164 -13.35 2.11 -5.89
C PHE A 164 -14.58 2.89 -6.35
N GLU A 165 -15.80 2.39 -6.08
CA GLU A 165 -17.03 3.11 -6.39
C GLU A 165 -17.19 4.37 -5.55
N ALA A 166 -16.74 4.37 -4.29
CA ALA A 166 -16.69 5.58 -3.48
C ALA A 166 -15.68 6.59 -4.06
N TRP A 167 -14.48 6.17 -4.40
CA TRP A 167 -13.46 7.03 -5.00
C TRP A 167 -13.89 7.65 -6.35
N ARG A 168 -14.69 6.94 -7.15
CA ARG A 168 -15.25 7.49 -8.41
C ARG A 168 -16.15 8.69 -8.21
N ARG A 169 -16.72 8.88 -7.02
CA ARG A 169 -17.62 9.99 -6.68
C ARG A 169 -16.89 11.24 -6.18
N GLU A 170 -15.59 11.08 -5.89
CA GLU A 170 -14.80 12.21 -5.39
C GLU A 170 -14.57 13.25 -6.49
N PRO A 171 -14.60 14.55 -6.15
CA PRO A 171 -14.39 15.63 -7.13
C PRO A 171 -13.03 15.52 -7.83
N ASP A 172 -12.97 15.93 -9.11
CA ASP A 172 -11.75 15.93 -9.95
C ASP A 172 -10.99 14.59 -9.88
N THR A 173 -11.72 13.50 -9.81
CA THR A 173 -11.19 12.16 -9.70
C THR A 173 -11.63 11.29 -10.86
N ARG A 174 -10.68 10.52 -11.39
CA ARG A 174 -10.95 9.52 -12.43
C ARG A 174 -10.45 8.16 -11.96
N VAL A 175 -11.31 7.15 -11.99
CA VAL A 175 -10.97 5.77 -11.63
C VAL A 175 -11.23 4.86 -12.82
N LEU A 176 -10.19 4.21 -13.31
CA LEU A 176 -10.26 3.23 -14.39
C LEU A 176 -9.84 1.86 -13.85
N LEU A 177 -10.68 0.86 -14.09
CA LEU A 177 -10.43 -0.53 -13.72
C LEU A 177 -10.27 -1.38 -14.97
N THR A 178 -9.38 -2.38 -14.91
CA THR A 178 -9.25 -3.38 -15.98
C THR A 178 -9.06 -4.78 -15.40
N ALA A 179 -9.46 -5.79 -16.16
CA ALA A 179 -9.20 -7.20 -15.86
C ALA A 179 -8.54 -7.88 -17.06
N ASP A 180 -7.42 -8.59 -16.82
CA ASP A 180 -6.74 -9.36 -17.88
C ASP A 180 -7.63 -10.47 -18.45
N GLN A 181 -8.43 -11.09 -17.57
CA GLN A 181 -9.34 -12.19 -17.86
C GLN A 181 -10.75 -11.85 -17.38
N PRO A 182 -11.48 -10.95 -18.10
CA PRO A 182 -12.82 -10.54 -17.69
C PRO A 182 -13.82 -11.70 -17.81
N ASP A 183 -14.82 -11.70 -16.94
CA ASP A 183 -16.00 -12.54 -17.06
C ASP A 183 -17.17 -11.79 -17.72
N ARG A 184 -18.31 -12.46 -17.90
CA ARG A 184 -19.51 -11.85 -18.52
C ARG A 184 -20.13 -10.71 -17.68
N ALA A 185 -19.83 -10.66 -16.39
CA ALA A 185 -20.36 -9.63 -15.47
C ALA A 185 -19.46 -8.38 -15.42
N TRP A 186 -18.22 -8.47 -15.92
CA TRP A 186 -17.29 -7.35 -15.94
C TRP A 186 -17.79 -6.23 -16.86
N ARG A 187 -17.80 -4.99 -16.37
CA ARG A 187 -18.31 -3.81 -17.10
C ARG A 187 -17.23 -2.73 -17.31
N ASP A 188 -16.05 -2.91 -16.72
CA ASP A 188 -14.91 -2.02 -16.90
C ASP A 188 -14.04 -2.48 -18.10
N ARG A 189 -12.81 -2.04 -18.22
CA ARG A 189 -11.91 -2.38 -19.33
C ARG A 189 -11.40 -3.81 -19.26
N SER A 190 -11.10 -4.38 -20.41
CA SER A 190 -10.40 -5.67 -20.54
C SER A 190 -8.97 -5.41 -20.97
N GLY A 191 -8.02 -6.18 -20.44
CA GLY A 191 -6.60 -6.07 -20.74
C GLY A 191 -5.77 -5.65 -19.53
N VAL A 192 -4.49 -5.39 -19.76
CA VAL A 192 -3.53 -5.06 -18.70
C VAL A 192 -3.60 -3.58 -18.30
N VAL A 193 -3.22 -3.28 -17.04
CA VAL A 193 -3.33 -1.90 -16.52
C VAL A 193 -2.57 -0.86 -17.34
N THR A 194 -1.51 -1.25 -18.03
CA THR A 194 -0.74 -0.34 -18.89
C THR A 194 -1.50 0.15 -20.12
N GLU A 195 -2.52 -0.55 -20.58
CA GLU A 195 -3.39 -0.09 -21.66
C GLU A 195 -4.28 1.09 -21.22
N LEU A 196 -4.58 1.19 -19.92
CA LEU A 196 -5.36 2.31 -19.40
C LEU A 196 -4.64 3.66 -19.53
N PHE A 197 -3.33 3.67 -19.75
CA PHE A 197 -2.60 4.91 -20.03
C PHE A 197 -3.08 5.59 -21.31
N GLU A 198 -3.57 4.85 -22.29
CA GLU A 198 -4.10 5.41 -23.54
C GLU A 198 -5.33 6.27 -23.32
N GLU A 199 -6.05 6.05 -22.23
CA GLU A 199 -7.27 6.76 -21.90
C GLU A 199 -7.05 7.99 -21.01
N VAL A 200 -5.84 8.20 -20.49
CA VAL A 200 -5.54 9.30 -19.57
C VAL A 200 -4.50 10.23 -20.12
N GLU A 201 -4.81 11.52 -20.03
CA GLU A 201 -3.86 12.58 -20.28
C GLU A 201 -3.37 13.14 -18.94
N PHE A 202 -2.08 13.42 -18.86
CA PHE A 202 -1.47 14.06 -17.70
C PHE A 202 -0.34 14.99 -18.13
N ASP A 203 -0.15 16.04 -17.36
CA ASP A 203 1.00 16.95 -17.52
C ASP A 203 2.19 16.36 -16.76
N ALA A 204 3.20 15.89 -17.52
CA ALA A 204 4.41 15.30 -16.94
C ALA A 204 5.18 16.27 -16.03
N SER A 205 5.02 17.59 -16.23
CA SER A 205 5.71 18.61 -15.44
C SER A 205 5.13 18.79 -14.04
N ARG A 206 3.86 18.40 -13.81
CA ARG A 206 3.16 18.59 -12.55
C ARG A 206 2.55 17.32 -11.95
N THR A 207 2.66 16.18 -12.62
CA THR A 207 2.12 14.90 -12.14
C THR A 207 3.14 14.16 -11.29
N VAL A 208 2.67 13.59 -10.17
CA VAL A 208 3.39 12.62 -9.35
C VAL A 208 2.71 11.27 -9.48
N VAL A 209 3.50 10.19 -9.63
CA VAL A 209 2.98 8.82 -9.75
C VAL A 209 3.26 8.04 -8.49
N LEU A 210 2.21 7.41 -7.94
CA LEU A 210 2.28 6.44 -6.85
C LEU A 210 1.95 5.06 -7.42
N MET A 211 2.90 4.13 -7.35
CA MET A 211 2.75 2.82 -8.01
C MET A 211 3.03 1.67 -7.04
N CYS A 212 2.13 0.68 -7.03
CA CYS A 212 2.29 -0.56 -6.28
C CYS A 212 1.62 -1.74 -6.98
N GLY A 213 2.30 -2.86 -7.06
CA GLY A 213 1.79 -4.08 -7.68
C GLY A 213 2.92 -5.02 -8.11
N PRO A 214 2.61 -6.03 -8.93
CA PRO A 214 3.61 -6.94 -9.45
C PRO A 214 4.77 -6.20 -10.13
N GLU A 215 6.01 -6.64 -9.87
CA GLU A 215 7.20 -5.98 -10.41
C GLU A 215 7.15 -5.85 -11.94
N VAL A 216 6.72 -6.91 -12.63
CA VAL A 216 6.56 -6.89 -14.10
C VAL A 216 5.62 -5.78 -14.57
N MET A 217 4.49 -5.58 -13.87
CA MET A 217 3.54 -4.50 -14.14
C MET A 217 4.23 -3.14 -13.99
N MET A 218 4.91 -2.93 -12.86
CA MET A 218 5.59 -1.66 -12.57
C MET A 218 6.68 -1.35 -13.61
N ARG A 219 7.44 -2.35 -14.07
CA ARG A 219 8.45 -2.19 -15.11
C ARG A 219 7.85 -1.72 -16.44
N TYR A 220 6.74 -2.32 -16.88
CA TYR A 220 6.03 -1.89 -18.11
C TYR A 220 5.43 -0.49 -17.93
N ALA A 221 4.78 -0.21 -16.80
CA ALA A 221 4.21 1.10 -16.53
C ALA A 221 5.30 2.21 -16.53
N VAL A 222 6.46 1.94 -15.92
CA VAL A 222 7.61 2.88 -15.95
C VAL A 222 8.05 3.18 -17.36
N ARG A 223 8.12 2.18 -18.26
CA ARG A 223 8.47 2.40 -19.67
C ARG A 223 7.48 3.36 -20.35
N VAL A 224 6.17 3.11 -20.19
CA VAL A 224 5.12 3.98 -20.74
C VAL A 224 5.24 5.40 -20.19
N LEU A 225 5.43 5.55 -18.88
CA LEU A 225 5.54 6.87 -18.23
C LEU A 225 6.75 7.66 -18.73
N ARG A 226 7.90 7.00 -18.89
CA ARG A 226 9.13 7.61 -19.44
C ARG A 226 8.95 8.05 -20.91
N THR A 227 8.31 7.24 -21.77
CA THR A 227 8.01 7.63 -23.16
C THR A 227 7.07 8.82 -23.25
N ARG A 228 6.25 9.04 -22.22
CA ARG A 228 5.35 10.19 -22.09
C ARG A 228 5.97 11.38 -21.34
N GLY A 229 7.30 11.37 -21.15
CA GLY A 229 8.08 12.50 -20.62
C GLY A 229 8.09 12.65 -19.11
N LEU A 230 7.60 11.65 -18.35
CA LEU A 230 7.62 11.73 -16.89
C LEU A 230 9.02 11.45 -16.35
N ALA A 231 9.54 12.35 -15.54
CA ALA A 231 10.85 12.22 -14.90
C ALA A 231 10.83 11.18 -13.77
N ASP A 232 11.92 10.42 -13.63
CA ASP A 232 12.07 9.35 -12.63
C ASP A 232 11.90 9.84 -11.18
N GLU A 233 12.19 11.12 -10.90
CA GLU A 233 12.01 11.77 -9.61
C GLU A 233 10.54 11.92 -9.19
N ARG A 234 9.63 11.81 -10.16
CA ARG A 234 8.17 11.95 -9.94
C ARG A 234 7.44 10.63 -9.91
N ILE A 235 8.15 9.52 -10.12
CA ILE A 235 7.61 8.16 -10.05
C ILE A 235 8.06 7.53 -8.75
N TYR A 236 7.11 7.11 -7.92
CA TYR A 236 7.37 6.44 -6.64
C TYR A 236 6.79 5.04 -6.68
N LEU A 237 7.61 4.07 -6.27
CA LEU A 237 7.28 2.65 -6.26
C LEU A 237 7.24 2.15 -4.83
N SER A 238 6.22 1.36 -4.49
CA SER A 238 6.22 0.54 -3.29
C SER A 238 6.81 -0.82 -3.61
N LEU A 239 7.93 -1.17 -2.97
CA LEU A 239 8.65 -2.41 -3.18
C LEU A 239 8.51 -3.36 -1.99
N GLU A 240 8.49 -4.65 -2.28
CA GLU A 240 8.35 -5.70 -1.27
C GLU A 240 9.62 -6.55 -1.19
N ARG A 241 10.00 -6.94 0.01
CA ARG A 241 11.04 -7.93 0.32
C ARG A 241 10.66 -8.69 1.58
N ASN A 242 11.26 -9.86 1.78
CA ASN A 242 11.13 -10.57 3.05
C ASN A 242 11.71 -9.73 4.19
N MET A 243 10.89 -9.38 5.15
CA MET A 243 11.28 -8.56 6.30
C MET A 243 11.23 -9.39 7.57
N LYS A 244 12.24 -9.18 8.44
CA LYS A 244 12.30 -9.81 9.76
C LYS A 244 12.46 -8.77 10.86
N CYS A 245 13.61 -8.07 10.95
CA CYS A 245 13.82 -7.09 12.01
C CYS A 245 12.97 -5.81 11.82
N ALA A 246 12.69 -5.42 10.60
CA ALA A 246 12.01 -4.18 10.18
C ALA A 246 12.75 -2.86 10.53
N VAL A 247 13.99 -2.94 11.04
CA VAL A 247 14.81 -1.79 11.50
C VAL A 247 16.20 -1.72 10.84
N GLY A 248 16.40 -2.44 9.73
CA GLY A 248 17.64 -2.39 8.95
C GLY A 248 18.84 -3.17 9.54
N TRP A 249 18.62 -4.08 10.50
CA TRP A 249 19.73 -4.80 11.17
C TRP A 249 20.07 -6.13 10.53
N CYS A 250 19.10 -6.88 10.02
CA CYS A 250 19.31 -8.29 9.65
C CYS A 250 19.68 -8.52 8.18
N GLY A 251 19.57 -7.52 7.31
CA GLY A 251 19.89 -7.63 5.88
C GLY A 251 18.85 -8.35 5.02
N HIS A 252 17.83 -9.02 5.58
CA HIS A 252 16.86 -9.82 4.82
C HIS A 252 16.09 -9.05 3.76
N CYS A 253 15.85 -7.77 3.96
CA CYS A 253 15.12 -6.90 3.03
C CYS A 253 16.04 -6.07 2.14
N GLN A 254 17.30 -6.44 1.99
CA GLN A 254 18.27 -5.68 1.21
C GLN A 254 17.90 -5.68 -0.28
N LEU A 255 17.98 -4.49 -0.88
CA LEU A 255 17.84 -4.23 -2.31
C LEU A 255 19.00 -3.33 -2.76
N GLY A 256 20.07 -3.92 -3.29
CA GLY A 256 21.31 -3.19 -3.54
C GLY A 256 21.85 -2.59 -2.25
N PRO A 257 22.10 -1.27 -2.16
CA PRO A 257 22.56 -0.61 -0.94
C PRO A 257 21.43 -0.28 0.04
N GLU A 258 20.16 -0.51 -0.33
CA GLU A 258 18.99 -0.10 0.43
C GLU A 258 18.45 -1.26 1.28
N PHE A 259 17.91 -0.92 2.46
CA PHE A 259 17.08 -1.84 3.25
C PHE A 259 15.60 -1.43 3.11
N VAL A 260 14.81 -2.23 2.43
CA VAL A 260 13.38 -1.90 2.15
C VAL A 260 12.60 -1.58 3.43
N CYS A 261 12.92 -2.22 4.55
CA CYS A 261 12.24 -1.96 5.83
C CYS A 261 12.59 -0.61 6.47
N LYS A 262 13.72 0.01 6.11
CA LYS A 262 14.22 1.25 6.72
C LYS A 262 14.23 2.41 5.73
N ASP A 263 14.77 2.17 4.53
CA ASP A 263 14.97 3.17 3.48
C ASP A 263 13.77 3.28 2.53
N GLY A 264 12.90 2.24 2.53
CA GLY A 264 11.63 2.10 1.83
C GLY A 264 10.46 1.96 2.80
N PRO A 265 9.37 1.28 2.39
CA PRO A 265 9.17 0.54 1.14
C PRO A 265 8.93 1.42 -0.09
N ILE A 266 8.72 2.73 0.10
CA ILE A 266 8.44 3.68 -0.98
C ILE A 266 9.74 4.30 -1.48
N PHE A 267 10.05 4.08 -2.75
CA PHE A 267 11.27 4.62 -3.36
C PHE A 267 10.94 5.50 -4.58
N PRO A 268 11.59 6.66 -4.75
CA PRO A 268 11.59 7.32 -6.04
C PRO A 268 12.31 6.43 -7.06
N LEU A 269 11.77 6.32 -8.27
CA LEU A 269 12.30 5.43 -9.30
C LEU A 269 13.79 5.64 -9.56
N ARG A 270 14.27 6.90 -9.58
CA ARG A 270 15.70 7.22 -9.79
C ARG A 270 16.65 6.47 -8.86
N ARG A 271 16.19 6.12 -7.65
CA ARG A 271 17.01 5.44 -6.63
C ARG A 271 17.10 3.94 -6.88
N VAL A 272 16.06 3.34 -7.47
CA VAL A 272 15.91 1.89 -7.60
C VAL A 272 15.85 1.37 -9.04
N ALA A 273 15.82 2.25 -10.04
CA ALA A 273 15.64 1.89 -11.45
C ALA A 273 16.61 0.78 -11.91
N ARG A 274 17.89 0.89 -11.55
CA ARG A 274 18.92 -0.09 -11.91
C ARG A 274 18.67 -1.49 -11.34
N PHE A 275 17.95 -1.58 -10.20
CA PHE A 275 17.65 -2.87 -9.56
C PHE A 275 16.40 -3.53 -10.15
N LEU A 276 15.48 -2.75 -10.70
CA LEU A 276 14.30 -3.27 -11.40
C LEU A 276 14.65 -3.99 -12.71
N GLU A 277 15.83 -3.75 -13.27
CA GLU A 277 16.29 -4.35 -14.51
C GLU A 277 17.00 -5.70 -14.28
N VAL A 278 17.34 -6.02 -13.05
CA VAL A 278 18.02 -7.28 -12.70
C VAL A 278 16.99 -8.34 -12.35
N HIS A 279 16.99 -9.45 -13.10
CA HIS A 279 16.13 -10.59 -12.79
C HIS A 279 16.58 -11.27 -11.49
N GLY A 280 15.63 -11.45 -10.55
CA GLY A 280 15.87 -12.20 -9.30
C GLY A 280 16.41 -11.39 -8.12
N LEU A 281 16.44 -10.07 -8.23
CA LEU A 281 16.71 -9.19 -7.08
C LEU A 281 15.45 -8.89 -6.29
#